data_13c277428b3b93617c960057e55cd282
#
_entry.id   13c277428b3b93617c960057e55cd282
#
_cell.length_a   1.000
_cell.length_b   1.000
_cell.length_c   1.000
_cell.angle_alpha   90.00
_cell.angle_beta   90.00
_cell.angle_gamma   90.00
#
_symmetry.space_group_name_H-M   'P 1'
#
loop_
_entity.id
_entity.type
_entity.pdbx_description
1 polymer ?
#
loop_
_entity_poly.entity_id
_entity_poly.type
_entity_poly.pdbx_seq_one_letter_code
_entity_poly.pdbx_strand_id
1 'polypeptide(L)'
;CSSDLIGATKDAIEKAEDRNLFDQAMKKIGLECPRAEVAETMEQAFAIQAKVGFPCIIRPSFTMGGSGGGIAYNRDEFVEICERGFDLSPTHQLLIDESLIGWKEYEMEVVRDKKDNCIIVCSIENFDPMGVHTGDSITVAPAQTLTDKEYQIMRNASLAVLREIGVETGGSNVQFGIDPKTGRMVVIEMNPRVSRSSALASKATGFPI
;
A
#
# COMPACT_ATOMS: atom_id res chain seq x y z
N CYS A 1 21.12 -13.15 20.56
CA CYS A 1 20.39 -11.90 20.78
C CYS A 1 18.92 -12.27 20.91
N SER A 2 18.34 -12.01 22.08
CA SER A 2 16.90 -12.11 22.28
C SER A 2 16.25 -11.00 21.43
N SER A 3 15.33 -11.37 20.57
CA SER A 3 14.59 -10.44 19.73
C SER A 3 13.24 -10.09 20.36
N ASP A 4 13.26 -9.69 21.63
CA ASP A 4 12.06 -9.24 22.33
C ASP A 4 11.69 -7.85 21.79
N LEU A 5 10.84 -7.83 20.78
CA LEU A 5 10.26 -6.60 20.24
C LEU A 5 9.06 -6.19 21.11
N ILE A 6 9.05 -4.93 21.52
CA ILE A 6 7.89 -4.29 22.14
C ILE A 6 7.01 -3.77 21.01
N GLY A 7 5.92 -4.45 20.70
CA GLY A 7 5.03 -4.10 19.60
C GLY A 7 4.81 -5.28 18.66
N ALA A 8 4.88 -5.04 17.34
CA ALA A 8 4.72 -6.09 16.35
C ALA A 8 5.85 -7.12 16.44
N THR A 9 5.51 -8.40 16.26
CA THR A 9 6.50 -9.48 16.19
C THR A 9 7.30 -9.40 14.88
N LYS A 10 8.49 -10.04 14.87
CA LYS A 10 9.32 -10.11 13.65
C LYS A 10 8.52 -10.67 12.46
N ASP A 11 7.76 -11.74 12.68
CA ASP A 11 6.98 -12.39 11.64
C ASP A 11 5.87 -11.49 11.10
N ALA A 12 5.23 -10.69 11.97
CA ALA A 12 4.24 -9.70 11.56
C ALA A 12 4.87 -8.56 10.74
N ILE A 13 6.07 -8.10 11.13
CA ILE A 13 6.81 -7.09 10.38
C ILE A 13 7.21 -7.63 8.99
N GLU A 14 7.79 -8.83 8.93
CA GLU A 14 8.19 -9.45 7.67
C GLU A 14 6.99 -9.64 6.73
N LYS A 15 5.86 -10.12 7.26
CA LYS A 15 4.63 -10.31 6.50
C LYS A 15 4.00 -9.00 6.02
N ALA A 16 4.17 -7.91 6.74
CA ALA A 16 3.67 -6.59 6.35
C ALA A 16 4.58 -5.88 5.34
N GLU A 17 5.91 -6.06 5.45
CA GLU A 17 6.90 -5.33 4.65
C GLU A 17 7.26 -6.07 3.35
N ASP A 18 7.24 -7.42 3.36
CA ASP A 18 7.45 -8.21 2.14
C ASP A 18 6.22 -8.17 1.26
N ARG A 19 6.37 -7.62 0.06
CA ARG A 19 5.27 -7.40 -0.89
C ARG A 19 4.55 -8.69 -1.29
N ASN A 20 5.28 -9.80 -1.48
CA ASN A 20 4.69 -11.06 -1.88
C ASN A 20 3.91 -11.70 -0.73
N LEU A 21 4.47 -11.65 0.48
CA LEU A 21 3.80 -12.16 1.67
C LEU A 21 2.55 -11.32 2.00
N PHE A 22 2.65 -10.01 1.84
CA PHE A 22 1.52 -9.10 2.03
C PHE A 22 0.39 -9.37 1.02
N ASP A 23 0.71 -9.48 -0.27
CA ASP A 23 -0.27 -9.77 -1.32
C ASP A 23 -0.97 -11.12 -1.09
N GLN A 24 -0.20 -12.16 -0.71
CA GLN A 24 -0.77 -13.46 -0.35
C GLN A 24 -1.69 -13.36 0.86
N ALA A 25 -1.31 -12.60 1.88
CA ALA A 25 -2.12 -12.38 3.06
C ALA A 25 -3.42 -11.64 2.72
N MET A 26 -3.37 -10.61 1.87
CA MET A 26 -4.57 -9.87 1.44
C MET A 26 -5.51 -10.77 0.62
N LYS A 27 -4.98 -11.53 -0.33
CA LYS A 27 -5.76 -12.51 -1.11
C LYS A 27 -6.46 -13.54 -0.23
N LYS A 28 -5.80 -14.03 0.80
CA LYS A 28 -6.37 -15.02 1.76
C LYS A 28 -7.61 -14.48 2.49
N ILE A 29 -7.65 -13.18 2.77
CA ILE A 29 -8.80 -12.53 3.44
C ILE A 29 -9.78 -11.87 2.45
N GLY A 30 -9.61 -12.11 1.14
CA GLY A 30 -10.50 -11.62 0.09
C GLY A 30 -10.34 -10.13 -0.22
N LEU A 31 -9.19 -9.54 0.09
CA LEU A 31 -8.85 -8.17 -0.26
C LEU A 31 -7.92 -8.11 -1.47
N GLU A 32 -7.99 -7.01 -2.20
CA GLU A 32 -7.15 -6.76 -3.37
C GLU A 32 -5.99 -5.83 -3.01
N CYS A 33 -4.80 -6.12 -3.54
CA CYS A 33 -3.69 -5.18 -3.67
C CYS A 33 -3.62 -4.63 -5.09
N PRO A 34 -2.84 -3.55 -5.33
CA PRO A 34 -2.51 -3.14 -6.69
C PRO A 34 -1.87 -4.30 -7.45
N ARG A 35 -2.28 -4.51 -8.69
CA ARG A 35 -1.73 -5.60 -9.51
C ARG A 35 -0.28 -5.35 -9.79
N ALA A 36 0.55 -6.36 -9.56
CA ALA A 36 1.98 -6.28 -9.79
C ALA A 36 2.53 -7.66 -10.11
N GLU A 37 3.42 -7.73 -11.08
CA GLU A 37 4.11 -8.96 -11.45
C GLU A 37 5.56 -8.63 -11.82
N VAL A 38 6.44 -9.63 -11.68
CA VAL A 38 7.86 -9.53 -12.07
C VAL A 38 8.04 -10.05 -13.48
N ALA A 39 8.75 -9.29 -14.32
CA ALA A 39 9.17 -9.68 -15.66
C ALA A 39 10.69 -9.88 -15.69
N GLU A 40 11.13 -10.91 -16.40
CA GLU A 40 12.55 -11.21 -16.69
C GLU A 40 12.86 -11.06 -18.18
N THR A 41 11.83 -10.90 -18.99
CA THR A 41 11.94 -10.70 -20.44
C THR A 41 10.93 -9.66 -20.91
N MET A 42 11.20 -9.04 -22.06
CA MET A 42 10.26 -8.10 -22.70
C MET A 42 8.93 -8.76 -23.05
N GLU A 43 8.93 -10.04 -23.40
CA GLU A 43 7.70 -10.79 -23.71
C GLU A 43 6.80 -10.90 -22.45
N GLN A 44 7.40 -11.27 -21.31
CA GLN A 44 6.70 -11.28 -20.02
C GLN A 44 6.23 -9.88 -19.63
N ALA A 45 7.06 -8.85 -19.84
CA ALA A 45 6.70 -7.47 -19.57
C ALA A 45 5.44 -7.04 -20.34
N PHE A 46 5.34 -7.36 -21.63
CA PHE A 46 4.15 -7.10 -22.43
C PHE A 46 2.92 -7.87 -21.94
N ALA A 47 3.09 -9.13 -21.55
CA ALA A 47 1.99 -9.94 -21.01
C ALA A 47 1.44 -9.35 -19.70
N ILE A 48 2.31 -8.83 -18.84
CA ILE A 48 1.93 -8.15 -17.60
C ILE A 48 1.26 -6.82 -17.90
N GLN A 49 1.84 -6.01 -18.79
CA GLN A 49 1.27 -4.71 -19.19
C GLN A 49 -0.16 -4.87 -19.74
N ALA A 50 -0.43 -5.92 -20.50
CA ALA A 50 -1.78 -6.20 -21.03
C ALA A 50 -2.82 -6.44 -19.90
N LYS A 51 -2.38 -6.92 -18.73
CA LYS A 51 -3.23 -7.13 -17.55
C LYS A 51 -3.41 -5.87 -16.72
N VAL A 52 -2.33 -5.08 -16.52
CA VAL A 52 -2.35 -3.90 -15.65
C VAL A 52 -2.84 -2.64 -16.37
N GLY A 53 -2.69 -2.58 -17.70
CA GLY A 53 -3.09 -1.42 -18.51
C GLY A 53 -2.08 -0.27 -18.48
N PHE A 54 -2.49 0.90 -19.02
CA PHE A 54 -1.76 2.16 -18.92
C PHE A 54 -2.57 3.18 -18.10
N PRO A 55 -1.91 4.08 -17.35
CA PRO A 55 -0.47 4.09 -17.07
C PRO A 55 -0.05 2.91 -16.20
N CYS A 56 1.22 2.47 -16.32
CA CYS A 56 1.82 1.48 -15.43
C CYS A 56 3.18 1.95 -14.92
N ILE A 57 3.58 1.43 -13.76
CA ILE A 57 4.83 1.80 -13.11
C ILE A 57 5.81 0.65 -13.33
N ILE A 58 7.02 0.98 -13.78
CA ILE A 58 8.09 0.01 -13.99
C ILE A 58 9.20 0.33 -13.00
N ARG A 59 9.64 -0.68 -12.26
CA ARG A 59 10.70 -0.57 -11.25
C ARG A 59 11.71 -1.70 -11.44
N PRO A 60 12.98 -1.38 -11.81
CA PRO A 60 14.04 -2.38 -11.83
C PRO A 60 14.28 -2.93 -10.43
N SER A 61 14.42 -4.24 -10.32
CA SER A 61 14.72 -4.90 -9.05
C SER A 61 16.14 -4.59 -8.60
N PHE A 62 16.33 -4.39 -7.29
CA PHE A 62 17.62 -4.18 -6.65
C PHE A 62 18.43 -2.96 -7.13
N THR A 63 17.76 -1.93 -7.67
CA THR A 63 18.42 -0.67 -7.99
C THR A 63 18.33 0.31 -6.79
N MET A 64 19.38 1.10 -6.60
CA MET A 64 19.41 2.12 -5.55
C MET A 64 18.70 3.40 -6.01
N GLY A 65 17.90 3.99 -5.13
CA GLY A 65 17.26 5.28 -5.37
C GLY A 65 16.25 5.32 -6.52
N GLY A 66 15.68 4.17 -6.91
CA GLY A 66 14.67 4.10 -7.99
C GLY A 66 15.24 4.33 -9.40
N SER A 67 16.56 4.21 -9.57
CA SER A 67 17.23 4.41 -10.86
C SER A 67 16.68 3.47 -11.93
N GLY A 68 16.42 4.01 -13.14
CA GLY A 68 15.96 3.25 -14.29
C GLY A 68 14.47 2.93 -14.32
N GLY A 69 13.74 3.23 -13.24
CA GLY A 69 12.29 3.12 -13.19
C GLY A 69 11.58 4.29 -13.85
N GLY A 70 10.27 4.17 -14.01
CA GLY A 70 9.43 5.22 -14.55
C GLY A 70 7.97 4.84 -14.65
N ILE A 71 7.18 5.78 -15.11
CA ILE A 71 5.75 5.60 -15.40
C ILE A 71 5.61 5.63 -16.91
N ALA A 72 5.03 4.58 -17.48
CA ALA A 72 4.71 4.51 -18.90
C ALA A 72 3.22 4.83 -19.12
N TYR A 73 2.96 5.81 -19.96
CA TYR A 73 1.60 6.20 -20.35
C TYR A 73 1.17 5.59 -21.69
N ASN A 74 2.13 5.10 -22.45
CA ASN A 74 1.92 4.50 -23.78
C ASN A 74 2.97 3.39 -24.03
N ARG A 75 2.80 2.71 -25.17
CA ARG A 75 3.65 1.57 -25.54
C ARG A 75 5.11 1.95 -25.79
N ASP A 76 5.35 3.10 -26.39
CA ASP A 76 6.72 3.51 -26.76
C ASP A 76 7.53 3.83 -25.50
N GLU A 77 6.95 4.60 -24.57
CA GLU A 77 7.53 4.85 -23.26
C GLU A 77 7.75 3.55 -22.47
N PHE A 78 6.80 2.61 -22.55
CA PHE A 78 6.91 1.33 -21.88
C PHE A 78 8.14 0.54 -22.34
N VAL A 79 8.35 0.45 -23.65
CA VAL A 79 9.51 -0.24 -24.24
C VAL A 79 10.81 0.42 -23.79
N GLU A 80 10.93 1.74 -23.93
CA GLU A 80 12.13 2.49 -23.55
C GLU A 80 12.49 2.30 -22.06
N ILE A 81 11.48 2.40 -21.16
CA ILE A 81 11.70 2.26 -19.73
C ILE A 81 12.07 0.81 -19.38
N CYS A 82 11.40 -0.19 -20.00
CA CYS A 82 11.71 -1.60 -19.75
C CYS A 82 13.12 -1.97 -20.21
N GLU A 83 13.53 -1.59 -21.42
CA GLU A 83 14.86 -1.89 -21.93
C GLU A 83 15.94 -1.30 -21.02
N ARG A 84 15.84 0.00 -20.71
CA ARG A 84 16.74 0.65 -19.77
C ARG A 84 16.72 0.01 -18.38
N GLY A 85 15.54 -0.38 -17.91
CA GLY A 85 15.38 -0.99 -16.60
C GLY A 85 16.00 -2.38 -16.51
N PHE A 86 15.87 -3.21 -17.52
CA PHE A 86 16.53 -4.51 -17.59
C PHE A 86 18.06 -4.38 -17.58
N ASP A 87 18.61 -3.39 -18.30
CA ASP A 87 20.06 -3.14 -18.34
C ASP A 87 20.60 -2.68 -16.98
N LEU A 88 19.81 -1.94 -16.21
CA LEU A 88 20.20 -1.40 -14.91
C LEU A 88 19.94 -2.37 -13.75
N SER A 89 19.05 -3.34 -13.90
CA SER A 89 18.76 -4.32 -12.86
C SER A 89 19.86 -5.37 -12.75
N PRO A 90 20.53 -5.51 -11.60
CA PRO A 90 21.57 -6.53 -11.40
C PRO A 90 21.06 -7.97 -11.60
N THR A 91 19.77 -8.19 -11.41
CA THR A 91 19.11 -9.49 -11.57
C THR A 91 18.36 -9.61 -12.88
N HIS A 92 18.43 -8.59 -13.75
CA HIS A 92 17.68 -8.53 -15.00
C HIS A 92 16.17 -8.75 -14.81
N GLN A 93 15.61 -8.11 -13.77
CA GLN A 93 14.22 -8.23 -13.39
C GLN A 93 13.54 -6.86 -13.26
N LEU A 94 12.33 -6.75 -13.76
CA LEU A 94 11.47 -5.59 -13.61
C LEU A 94 10.21 -5.96 -12.82
N LEU A 95 9.84 -5.12 -11.88
CA LEU A 95 8.52 -5.13 -11.27
C LEU A 95 7.63 -4.16 -12.06
N ILE A 96 6.52 -4.64 -12.57
CA ILE A 96 5.54 -3.84 -13.32
C ILE A 96 4.26 -3.78 -12.50
N ASP A 97 3.90 -2.56 -12.11
CA ASP A 97 2.78 -2.28 -11.23
C ASP A 97 1.65 -1.55 -11.96
N GLU A 98 0.41 -1.86 -11.59
CA GLU A 98 -0.75 -1.03 -11.87
C GLU A 98 -0.55 0.36 -11.26
N SER A 99 -0.78 1.40 -12.06
CA SER A 99 -0.70 2.77 -11.56
C SER A 99 -2.01 3.17 -10.88
N LEU A 100 -1.89 3.69 -9.68
CA LEU A 100 -3.02 4.27 -8.94
C LEU A 100 -3.05 5.81 -9.02
N ILE A 101 -2.33 6.41 -9.97
CA ILE A 101 -2.34 7.87 -10.16
C ILE A 101 -3.77 8.37 -10.35
N GLY A 102 -4.12 9.40 -9.60
CA GLY A 102 -5.44 9.99 -9.63
C GLY A 102 -6.50 9.28 -8.77
N TRP A 103 -6.14 8.18 -8.11
CA TRP A 103 -7.01 7.53 -7.13
C TRP A 103 -7.06 8.35 -5.84
N LYS A 104 -8.12 8.21 -5.10
CA LYS A 104 -8.24 8.77 -3.74
C LYS A 104 -7.44 7.91 -2.77
N GLU A 105 -6.74 8.57 -1.85
CA GLU A 105 -5.96 7.91 -0.82
C GLU A 105 -6.57 8.12 0.56
N TYR A 106 -6.75 7.01 1.28
CA TYR A 106 -7.25 7.01 2.65
C TYR A 106 -6.38 6.13 3.54
N GLU A 107 -6.36 6.49 4.81
CA GLU A 107 -5.66 5.74 5.83
C GLU A 107 -6.59 5.46 7.01
N MET A 108 -6.42 4.30 7.63
CA MET A 108 -7.07 3.96 8.89
C MET A 108 -6.02 3.78 9.98
N GLU A 109 -6.13 4.59 11.02
CA GLU A 109 -5.34 4.40 12.24
C GLU A 109 -6.08 3.43 13.16
N VAL A 110 -5.44 2.30 13.44
CA VAL A 110 -6.05 1.16 14.10
C VAL A 110 -5.23 0.75 15.32
N VAL A 111 -5.89 0.45 16.41
CA VAL A 111 -5.26 -0.12 17.61
C VAL A 111 -5.85 -1.49 17.89
N ARG A 112 -5.00 -2.47 18.13
CA ARG A 112 -5.40 -3.82 18.52
C ARG A 112 -4.60 -4.32 19.71
N ASP A 113 -5.26 -5.02 20.62
CA ASP A 113 -4.61 -5.68 21.76
C ASP A 113 -4.58 -7.22 21.63
N LYS A 114 -3.90 -7.87 22.56
CA LYS A 114 -3.79 -9.34 22.62
C LYS A 114 -5.11 -10.08 22.89
N LYS A 115 -6.15 -9.38 23.32
CA LYS A 115 -7.51 -9.92 23.53
C LYS A 115 -8.40 -9.72 22.32
N ASP A 116 -7.82 -9.30 21.18
CA ASP A 116 -8.54 -8.97 19.95
C ASP A 116 -9.52 -7.79 20.07
N ASN A 117 -9.36 -6.95 21.08
CA ASN A 117 -10.04 -5.66 21.03
C ASN A 117 -9.38 -4.81 19.95
N CYS A 118 -10.15 -4.49 18.92
CA CYS A 118 -9.65 -3.79 17.75
C CYS A 118 -10.56 -2.61 17.43
N ILE A 119 -9.99 -1.42 17.36
CA ILE A 119 -10.72 -0.16 17.12
C ILE A 119 -10.07 0.66 16.01
N ILE A 120 -10.88 1.33 15.23
CA ILE A 120 -10.43 2.43 14.37
C ILE A 120 -10.41 3.70 15.22
N VAL A 121 -9.24 4.26 15.42
CA VAL A 121 -9.08 5.51 16.16
C VAL A 121 -9.52 6.69 15.30
N CYS A 122 -9.08 6.70 14.03
CA CYS A 122 -9.42 7.76 13.09
C CYS A 122 -9.28 7.27 11.65
N SER A 123 -10.15 7.77 10.77
CA SER A 123 -9.95 7.73 9.33
C SER A 123 -9.22 8.99 8.88
N ILE A 124 -8.32 8.87 7.95
CA ILE A 124 -7.52 9.97 7.41
C ILE A 124 -7.68 10.00 5.90
N GLU A 125 -7.70 11.18 5.33
CA GLU A 125 -7.78 11.43 3.90
C GLU A 125 -6.59 12.28 3.45
N ASN A 126 -5.92 11.84 2.39
CA ASN A 126 -4.99 12.66 1.65
C ASN A 126 -5.76 13.36 0.52
N PHE A 127 -5.87 14.69 0.58
CA PHE A 127 -6.70 15.47 -0.35
C PHE A 127 -6.15 15.48 -1.77
N ASP A 128 -4.82 15.45 -1.89
CA ASP A 128 -4.19 15.33 -3.18
C ASP A 128 -4.33 13.89 -3.70
N PRO A 129 -4.63 13.71 -4.99
CA PRO A 129 -4.76 12.38 -5.55
C PRO A 129 -3.44 11.62 -5.52
N MET A 130 -3.49 10.30 -5.52
CA MET A 130 -2.31 9.45 -5.60
C MET A 130 -1.43 9.84 -6.78
N GLY A 131 -0.12 9.88 -6.54
CA GLY A 131 0.91 10.44 -7.42
C GLY A 131 1.60 11.65 -6.79
N VAL A 132 0.96 12.34 -5.86
CA VAL A 132 1.59 13.29 -4.94
C VAL A 132 2.10 12.50 -3.73
N HIS A 133 3.35 12.76 -3.31
CA HIS A 133 3.91 12.07 -2.16
C HIS A 133 3.13 12.43 -0.89
N THR A 134 2.80 11.43 -0.07
CA THR A 134 2.00 11.59 1.17
C THR A 134 2.53 12.68 2.10
N GLY A 135 3.86 12.89 2.10
CA GLY A 135 4.50 13.95 2.89
C GLY A 135 4.27 15.37 2.38
N ASP A 136 3.85 15.52 1.13
CA ASP A 136 3.60 16.80 0.44
C ASP A 136 2.10 17.05 0.24
N SER A 137 1.25 16.08 0.57
CA SER A 137 -0.20 16.16 0.46
C SER A 137 -0.84 16.83 1.67
N ILE A 138 -1.97 17.50 1.44
CA ILE A 138 -2.85 17.99 2.51
C ILE A 138 -3.56 16.80 3.14
N THR A 139 -3.25 16.53 4.40
CA THR A 139 -3.81 15.41 5.16
C THR A 139 -4.86 15.89 6.13
N VAL A 140 -6.03 15.30 6.11
CA VAL A 140 -7.19 15.67 6.94
C VAL A 140 -7.66 14.49 7.79
N ALA A 141 -7.89 14.76 9.07
CA ALA A 141 -8.41 13.79 10.04
C ALA A 141 -9.59 14.42 10.84
N PRO A 142 -10.77 13.77 10.88
CA PRO A 142 -11.15 12.55 10.15
C PRO A 142 -11.36 12.81 8.65
N ALA A 143 -11.37 11.71 7.85
CA ALA A 143 -11.67 11.77 6.41
C ALA A 143 -13.04 12.45 6.17
N GLN A 144 -13.10 13.32 5.15
CA GLN A 144 -14.25 14.19 4.89
C GLN A 144 -15.14 13.70 3.74
N THR A 145 -14.59 12.93 2.80
CA THR A 145 -15.30 12.55 1.56
C THR A 145 -15.71 11.08 1.50
N LEU A 146 -15.52 10.31 2.59
CA LEU A 146 -16.01 8.95 2.70
C LEU A 146 -17.51 8.92 2.97
N THR A 147 -18.24 8.11 2.21
CA THR A 147 -19.58 7.71 2.60
C THR A 147 -19.53 6.74 3.78
N ASP A 148 -20.62 6.62 4.54
CA ASP A 148 -20.71 5.64 5.64
C ASP A 148 -20.45 4.21 5.15
N LYS A 149 -20.94 3.85 3.98
CA LYS A 149 -20.72 2.54 3.37
C LYS A 149 -19.26 2.28 3.09
N GLU A 150 -18.56 3.22 2.47
CA GLU A 150 -17.12 3.11 2.19
C GLU A 150 -16.32 3.02 3.49
N TYR A 151 -16.64 3.86 4.47
CA TYR A 151 -16.02 3.79 5.79
C TYR A 151 -16.17 2.40 6.43
N GLN A 152 -17.38 1.82 6.42
CA GLN A 152 -17.62 0.49 7.00
C GLN A 152 -16.85 -0.61 6.27
N ILE A 153 -16.71 -0.52 4.94
CA ILE A 153 -15.91 -1.46 4.15
C ILE A 153 -14.44 -1.35 4.56
N MET A 154 -13.87 -0.15 4.59
CA MET A 154 -12.47 0.08 4.98
C MET A 154 -12.20 -0.32 6.44
N ARG A 155 -13.13 0.00 7.35
CA ARG A 155 -13.07 -0.44 8.74
C ARG A 155 -12.94 -1.97 8.82
N ASN A 156 -13.86 -2.68 8.18
CA ASN A 156 -13.87 -4.14 8.22
C ASN A 156 -12.61 -4.73 7.58
N ALA A 157 -12.15 -4.16 6.47
CA ALA A 157 -10.90 -4.53 5.82
C ALA A 157 -9.71 -4.32 6.77
N SER A 158 -9.61 -3.16 7.42
CA SER A 158 -8.53 -2.85 8.35
C SER A 158 -8.46 -3.84 9.51
N LEU A 159 -9.61 -4.20 10.10
CA LEU A 159 -9.66 -5.19 11.17
C LEU A 159 -9.21 -6.59 10.69
N ALA A 160 -9.58 -6.97 9.47
CA ALA A 160 -9.16 -8.23 8.87
C ALA A 160 -7.66 -8.24 8.57
N VAL A 161 -7.12 -7.13 8.06
CA VAL A 161 -5.67 -6.95 7.78
C VAL A 161 -4.85 -7.13 9.05
N LEU A 162 -5.17 -6.42 10.15
CA LEU A 162 -4.42 -6.53 11.38
C LEU A 162 -4.42 -7.95 11.95
N ARG A 163 -5.55 -8.66 11.85
CA ARG A 163 -5.67 -10.06 12.29
C ARG A 163 -4.84 -10.99 11.44
N GLU A 164 -4.90 -10.85 10.11
CA GLU A 164 -4.15 -11.72 9.19
C GLU A 164 -2.64 -11.47 9.28
N ILE A 165 -2.21 -10.23 9.41
CA ILE A 165 -0.78 -9.88 9.60
C ILE A 165 -0.29 -10.36 10.97
N GLY A 166 -1.16 -10.35 11.98
CA GLY A 166 -0.82 -10.80 13.32
C GLY A 166 -0.27 -9.70 14.24
N VAL A 167 -0.61 -8.43 13.96
CA VAL A 167 -0.34 -7.34 14.91
C VAL A 167 -1.34 -7.41 16.04
N GLU A 168 -0.84 -7.56 17.26
CA GLU A 168 -1.65 -7.74 18.46
C GLU A 168 -1.25 -6.81 19.61
N THR A 169 -0.42 -5.81 19.32
CA THR A 169 0.00 -4.82 20.30
C THR A 169 0.25 -3.47 19.65
N GLY A 170 -0.48 -2.46 20.07
CA GLY A 170 -0.25 -1.08 19.67
C GLY A 170 -0.97 -0.61 18.42
N GLY A 171 -0.52 0.53 17.93
CA GLY A 171 -1.09 1.21 16.76
C GLY A 171 -0.52 0.71 15.45
N SER A 172 -1.36 0.74 14.43
CA SER A 172 -1.00 0.39 13.06
C SER A 172 -1.74 1.31 12.09
N ASN A 173 -1.15 1.48 10.93
CA ASN A 173 -1.73 2.27 9.85
C ASN A 173 -2.01 1.36 8.65
N VAL A 174 -3.22 1.41 8.09
CA VAL A 174 -3.61 0.68 6.88
C VAL A 174 -3.97 1.70 5.81
N GLN A 175 -3.31 1.63 4.66
CA GLN A 175 -3.52 2.55 3.55
C GLN A 175 -4.35 1.92 2.43
N PHE A 176 -5.29 2.69 1.91
CA PHE A 176 -6.23 2.29 0.87
C PHE A 176 -6.21 3.26 -0.31
N GLY A 177 -6.30 2.70 -1.52
CA GLY A 177 -6.61 3.45 -2.73
C GLY A 177 -8.03 3.16 -3.18
N ILE A 178 -8.78 4.20 -3.56
CA ILE A 178 -10.11 4.06 -4.16
C ILE A 178 -10.12 4.71 -5.54
N ASP A 179 -10.45 3.93 -6.55
CA ASP A 179 -10.70 4.45 -7.89
C ASP A 179 -11.95 5.35 -7.88
N PRO A 180 -11.82 6.65 -8.14
CA PRO A 180 -12.96 7.57 -8.09
C PRO A 180 -14.01 7.31 -9.18
N LYS A 181 -13.69 6.50 -10.21
CA LYS A 181 -14.59 6.20 -11.32
C LYS A 181 -15.41 4.94 -11.07
N THR A 182 -14.77 3.90 -10.55
CA THR A 182 -15.39 2.57 -10.39
C THR A 182 -15.75 2.24 -8.96
N GLY A 183 -15.15 2.93 -7.99
CA GLY A 183 -15.25 2.61 -6.56
C GLY A 183 -14.43 1.38 -6.15
N ARG A 184 -13.57 0.85 -7.06
CA ARG A 184 -12.67 -0.26 -6.70
C ARG A 184 -11.72 0.19 -5.60
N MET A 185 -11.65 -0.61 -4.54
CA MET A 185 -10.78 -0.38 -3.39
C MET A 185 -9.62 -1.39 -3.41
N VAL A 186 -8.42 -0.93 -3.16
CA VAL A 186 -7.23 -1.76 -2.96
C VAL A 186 -6.55 -1.40 -1.65
N VAL A 187 -5.93 -2.39 -1.02
CA VAL A 187 -5.03 -2.18 0.12
C VAL A 187 -3.63 -1.93 -0.44
N ILE A 188 -3.05 -0.79 -0.12
CA ILE A 188 -1.74 -0.39 -0.63
C ILE A 188 -0.65 -1.00 0.22
N GLU A 189 -0.72 -0.74 1.53
CA GLU A 189 0.24 -1.23 2.51
C GLU A 189 -0.36 -1.20 3.92
N MET A 190 0.30 -1.88 4.84
CA MET A 190 0.02 -1.80 6.25
C MET A 190 1.33 -1.60 7.01
N ASN A 191 1.37 -0.56 7.82
CA ASN A 191 2.52 -0.26 8.67
C ASN A 191 2.26 -0.80 10.08
N PRO A 192 2.98 -1.85 10.54
CA PRO A 192 2.78 -2.46 11.86
C PRO A 192 3.43 -1.63 12.99
N ARG A 193 3.25 -0.34 12.94
CA ARG A 193 3.86 0.65 13.85
C ARG A 193 3.06 1.95 13.82
N VAL A 194 3.29 2.80 14.81
CA VAL A 194 2.82 4.19 14.77
C VAL A 194 3.54 4.98 13.68
N SER A 195 2.85 5.96 13.12
CA SER A 195 3.31 6.79 12.00
C SER A 195 3.08 8.28 12.28
N ARG A 196 3.41 9.13 11.32
CA ARG A 196 3.08 10.56 11.39
C ARG A 196 1.58 10.80 11.44
N SER A 197 0.81 9.99 10.73
CA SER A 197 -0.65 10.01 10.73
C SER A 197 -1.25 9.59 12.08
N SER A 198 -0.58 8.72 12.85
CA SER A 198 -0.98 8.38 14.22
C SER A 198 -0.93 9.61 15.16
N ALA A 199 0.08 10.46 15.01
CA ALA A 199 0.17 11.71 15.77
C ALA A 199 -0.94 12.69 15.40
N LEU A 200 -1.29 12.80 14.11
CA LEU A 200 -2.42 13.58 13.63
C LEU A 200 -3.74 13.05 14.18
N ALA A 201 -3.96 11.74 14.08
CA ALA A 201 -5.15 11.07 14.59
C ALA A 201 -5.31 11.28 16.11
N SER A 202 -4.24 11.10 16.88
CA SER A 202 -4.24 11.35 18.33
C SER A 202 -4.63 12.79 18.65
N LYS A 203 -4.12 13.75 17.89
CA LYS A 203 -4.46 15.16 18.09
C LYS A 203 -5.89 15.49 17.69
N ALA A 204 -6.38 14.90 16.61
CA ALA A 204 -7.74 15.13 16.09
C ALA A 204 -8.83 14.53 17.00
N THR A 205 -8.56 13.36 17.60
CA THR A 205 -9.54 12.60 18.38
C THR A 205 -9.38 12.76 19.90
N GLY A 206 -8.21 13.19 20.36
CA GLY A 206 -7.85 13.17 21.78
C GLY A 206 -7.49 11.76 22.30
N PHE A 207 -7.52 10.73 21.42
CA PHE A 207 -7.15 9.37 21.80
C PHE A 207 -5.62 9.18 21.68
N PRO A 208 -4.93 8.77 22.76
CA PRO A 208 -3.49 8.52 22.70
C PRO A 208 -3.21 7.18 22.03
N ILE A 209 -2.60 7.22 20.87
CA ILE A 209 -2.15 6.03 20.13
C ILE A 209 -0.74 5.66 20.56
#